data_9d4799c107023a47328588de8c826bb7
#
_entry.id   9d4799c107023a47328588de8c826bb7
#
_cell.length_a   1.000
_cell.length_b   1.000
_cell.length_c   1.000
_cell.angle_alpha   90.00
_cell.angle_beta   90.00
_cell.angle_gamma   90.00
#
_symmetry.space_group_name_H-M   'P 1'
#
loop_
_entity.id
_entity.type
_entity.pdbx_description
1 polymer ?
#
loop_
_entity_poly.entity_id
_entity_poly.type
_entity_poly.pdbx_seq_one_letter_code
_entity_poly.pdbx_strand_id
1 'polypeptide(L)'
;MPVCAGYCFTSIIADEEMSSEITEQELATARKIWGDALVAISKSFENEGIDAAREVANYALDTAYGFDLGQVLFKPTMAGGEQTFRTTREGALAYFVGHTDEYPGDSGFGIKGWRSVVSETAASFVDGDVAMWMGWVTFIDKDGGITKVDKSWGYKKDEAGTLRIVLHHSSLPYQPE
;
A
#
# COMPACT_ATOMS: atom_id res chain seq x y z
N MET A 1 -69.00 -17.99 -11.32
CA MET A 1 -67.69 -18.49 -10.91
C MET A 1 -66.66 -17.47 -11.31
N PRO A 2 -65.99 -16.81 -10.39
CA PRO A 2 -64.95 -15.85 -10.74
C PRO A 2 -63.58 -16.54 -10.83
N VAL A 3 -62.86 -16.27 -11.90
CA VAL A 3 -61.53 -16.74 -12.21
C VAL A 3 -60.53 -15.87 -11.41
N CYS A 4 -59.79 -16.50 -10.51
CA CYS A 4 -58.68 -15.86 -9.81
C CYS A 4 -57.47 -15.70 -10.75
N ALA A 5 -57.13 -14.47 -11.09
CA ALA A 5 -55.85 -14.12 -11.74
C ALA A 5 -54.73 -14.10 -10.68
N GLY A 6 -53.86 -15.10 -10.68
CA GLY A 6 -52.66 -15.11 -9.87
C GLY A 6 -51.63 -14.16 -10.42
N TYR A 7 -51.31 -13.08 -9.70
CA TYR A 7 -50.15 -12.25 -9.97
C TYR A 7 -48.89 -12.96 -9.45
N CYS A 8 -48.11 -13.45 -10.39
CA CYS A 8 -46.75 -13.95 -10.08
C CYS A 8 -45.83 -12.75 -9.93
N PHE A 9 -45.49 -12.38 -8.70
CA PHE A 9 -44.42 -11.41 -8.43
C PHE A 9 -43.06 -12.13 -8.64
N THR A 10 -42.50 -11.95 -9.83
CA THR A 10 -41.08 -12.30 -10.06
C THR A 10 -40.27 -11.23 -9.36
N SER A 11 -39.72 -11.57 -8.18
CA SER A 11 -38.69 -10.79 -7.51
C SER A 11 -37.44 -10.78 -8.39
N ILE A 12 -37.18 -9.67 -9.06
CA ILE A 12 -35.90 -9.42 -9.72
C ILE A 12 -34.95 -9.02 -8.58
N ILE A 13 -34.23 -10.00 -8.06
CA ILE A 13 -33.00 -9.73 -7.29
C ILE A 13 -31.99 -9.33 -8.37
N ALA A 14 -31.74 -8.02 -8.51
CA ALA A 14 -30.57 -7.55 -9.21
C ALA A 14 -29.37 -7.98 -8.35
N ASP A 15 -28.66 -9.02 -8.77
CA ASP A 15 -27.28 -9.21 -8.36
C ASP A 15 -26.54 -7.94 -8.80
N GLU A 16 -26.21 -7.06 -7.86
CA GLU A 16 -25.17 -6.07 -8.06
C GLU A 16 -23.86 -6.87 -8.26
N GLU A 17 -23.53 -7.19 -9.52
CA GLU A 17 -22.18 -7.58 -9.88
C GLU A 17 -21.26 -6.46 -9.40
N MET A 18 -20.57 -6.70 -8.28
CA MET A 18 -19.50 -5.82 -7.85
C MET A 18 -18.52 -5.73 -9.02
N SER A 19 -18.40 -4.53 -9.60
CA SER A 19 -17.47 -4.30 -10.70
C SER A 19 -16.08 -4.80 -10.31
N SER A 20 -15.55 -5.74 -11.06
CA SER A 20 -14.18 -6.24 -10.87
C SER A 20 -13.15 -5.17 -11.23
N GLU A 21 -13.56 -4.13 -11.94
CA GLU A 21 -12.70 -3.05 -12.41
C GLU A 21 -12.29 -2.13 -11.25
N ILE A 22 -11.01 -1.82 -11.19
CA ILE A 22 -10.45 -0.90 -10.22
C ILE A 22 -10.80 0.53 -10.63
N THR A 23 -11.19 1.35 -9.65
CA THR A 23 -11.50 2.76 -9.85
C THR A 23 -10.37 3.68 -9.36
N GLU A 24 -10.29 4.89 -9.90
CA GLU A 24 -9.36 5.93 -9.40
C GLU A 24 -9.59 6.27 -7.92
N GLN A 25 -10.82 6.19 -7.44
CA GLN A 25 -11.14 6.41 -6.03
C GLN A 25 -10.58 5.30 -5.14
N GLU A 26 -10.64 4.04 -5.57
CA GLU A 26 -10.02 2.92 -4.84
C GLU A 26 -8.51 3.07 -4.81
N LEU A 27 -7.88 3.47 -5.93
CA LEU A 27 -6.44 3.75 -5.98
C LEU A 27 -6.05 4.88 -5.02
N ALA A 28 -6.82 5.98 -4.99
CA ALA A 28 -6.56 7.09 -4.06
C ALA A 28 -6.70 6.65 -2.59
N THR A 29 -7.72 5.84 -2.30
CA THR A 29 -7.97 5.28 -0.97
C THR A 29 -6.84 4.35 -0.54
N ALA A 30 -6.38 3.45 -1.41
CA ALA A 30 -5.27 2.53 -1.12
C ALA A 30 -3.97 3.30 -0.81
N ARG A 31 -3.66 4.35 -1.56
CA ARG A 31 -2.48 5.20 -1.30
C ARG A 31 -2.60 5.92 0.05
N LYS A 32 -3.80 6.42 0.36
CA LYS A 32 -4.05 7.08 1.66
C LYS A 32 -3.89 6.11 2.82
N ILE A 33 -4.46 4.92 2.74
CA ILE A 33 -4.34 3.86 3.76
C ILE A 33 -2.86 3.51 3.98
N TRP A 34 -2.08 3.37 2.91
CA TRP A 34 -0.65 3.11 3.02
C TRP A 34 0.09 4.26 3.74
N GLY A 35 -0.21 5.50 3.40
CA GLY A 35 0.38 6.67 4.05
C GLY A 35 0.02 6.77 5.53
N ASP A 36 -1.24 6.54 5.88
CA ASP A 36 -1.73 6.53 7.26
C ASP A 36 -1.05 5.41 8.08
N ALA A 37 -0.86 4.23 7.48
CA ALA A 37 -0.15 3.12 8.11
C ALA A 37 1.31 3.47 8.43
N LEU A 38 2.01 4.14 7.52
CA LEU A 38 3.38 4.59 7.74
C LEU A 38 3.47 5.59 8.91
N VAL A 39 2.52 6.53 9.01
CA VAL A 39 2.42 7.45 10.15
C VAL A 39 2.12 6.71 11.44
N ALA A 40 1.26 5.69 11.40
CA ALA A 40 0.94 4.86 12.56
C ALA A 40 2.17 4.09 13.06
N ILE A 41 2.97 3.49 12.16
CA ILE A 41 4.23 2.83 12.52
C ILE A 41 5.17 3.80 13.26
N SER A 42 5.35 5.01 12.72
CA SER A 42 6.19 6.03 13.37
C SER A 42 5.71 6.39 14.76
N LYS A 43 4.40 6.61 14.94
CA LYS A 43 3.81 6.97 16.24
C LYS A 43 3.88 5.83 17.24
N SER A 44 3.62 4.59 16.83
CA SER A 44 3.75 3.42 17.70
C SER A 44 5.18 3.24 18.18
N PHE A 45 6.17 3.45 17.31
CA PHE A 45 7.57 3.41 17.70
C PHE A 45 7.91 4.44 18.79
N GLU A 46 7.47 5.69 18.62
CA GLU A 46 7.75 6.77 19.55
C GLU A 46 7.06 6.58 20.91
N ASN A 47 5.85 6.04 20.91
CA ASN A 47 5.06 5.92 22.13
C ASN A 47 5.33 4.62 22.91
N GLU A 48 5.59 3.51 22.20
CA GLU A 48 5.56 2.15 22.75
C GLU A 48 6.78 1.31 22.37
N GLY A 49 7.63 1.83 21.45
CA GLY A 49 8.88 1.20 21.05
C GLY A 49 8.76 0.26 19.85
N ILE A 50 9.85 -0.50 19.63
CA ILE A 50 10.04 -1.25 18.39
C ILE A 50 9.03 -2.41 18.22
N ASP A 51 8.62 -3.06 19.29
CA ASP A 51 7.71 -4.19 19.18
C ASP A 51 6.31 -3.75 18.75
N ALA A 52 5.79 -2.63 19.29
CA ALA A 52 4.54 -2.04 18.85
C ALA A 52 4.61 -1.56 17.39
N ALA A 53 5.69 -0.91 16.99
CA ALA A 53 5.91 -0.52 15.60
C ALA A 53 5.93 -1.72 14.65
N ARG A 54 6.54 -2.84 15.09
CA ARG A 54 6.58 -4.09 14.32
C ARG A 54 5.20 -4.71 14.16
N GLU A 55 4.36 -4.68 15.18
CA GLU A 55 2.96 -5.16 15.09
C GLU A 55 2.16 -4.35 14.07
N VAL A 56 2.24 -3.01 14.11
CA VAL A 56 1.57 -2.14 13.14
C VAL A 56 2.11 -2.35 11.72
N ALA A 57 3.42 -2.51 11.56
CA ALA A 57 4.02 -2.78 10.26
C ALA A 57 3.61 -4.16 9.71
N ASN A 58 3.55 -5.18 10.54
CA ASN A 58 3.03 -6.50 10.17
C ASN A 58 1.59 -6.41 9.67
N TYR A 59 0.72 -5.72 10.40
CA TYR A 59 -0.66 -5.52 9.98
C TYR A 59 -0.76 -4.80 8.63
N ALA A 60 0.03 -3.75 8.42
CA ALA A 60 0.07 -3.02 7.16
C ALA A 60 0.55 -3.91 5.98
N LEU A 61 1.57 -4.75 6.21
CA LEU A 61 2.05 -5.68 5.20
C LEU A 61 1.00 -6.74 4.86
N ASP A 62 0.31 -7.28 5.85
CA ASP A 62 -0.69 -8.33 5.67
C ASP A 62 -1.97 -7.82 4.99
N THR A 63 -2.32 -6.54 5.17
CA THR A 63 -3.55 -5.96 4.63
C THR A 63 -3.35 -5.21 3.33
N ALA A 64 -2.23 -4.52 3.14
CA ALA A 64 -2.00 -3.68 1.96
C ALA A 64 -1.13 -4.33 0.88
N TYR A 65 -0.30 -5.31 1.22
CA TYR A 65 0.58 -5.97 0.25
C TYR A 65 0.08 -7.37 -0.11
N GLY A 66 0.36 -7.79 -1.33
CA GLY A 66 -0.07 -9.08 -1.88
C GLY A 66 0.98 -10.19 -1.73
N PHE A 67 1.70 -10.28 -0.60
CA PHE A 67 2.67 -11.36 -0.37
C PHE A 67 2.03 -12.76 -0.32
N ASP A 68 0.75 -12.84 0.00
CA ASP A 68 -0.06 -14.06 -0.06
C ASP A 68 -0.50 -14.43 -1.48
N LEU A 69 -0.51 -13.45 -2.40
CA LEU A 69 -0.82 -13.67 -3.82
C LEU A 69 0.42 -14.08 -4.64
N GLY A 70 1.63 -13.82 -4.12
CA GLY A 70 2.89 -14.12 -4.78
C GLY A 70 4.02 -13.21 -4.36
N GLN A 71 5.08 -13.11 -5.19
CA GLN A 71 6.16 -12.18 -4.94
C GLN A 71 5.71 -10.75 -5.15
N VAL A 72 6.05 -9.86 -4.22
CA VAL A 72 5.88 -8.42 -4.38
C VAL A 72 7.16 -7.82 -4.96
N LEU A 73 7.02 -7.08 -6.05
CA LEU A 73 8.14 -6.41 -6.72
C LEU A 73 8.48 -5.12 -5.98
N PHE A 74 9.20 -5.25 -4.86
CA PHE A 74 9.49 -4.12 -3.99
C PHE A 74 10.95 -3.67 -4.10
N LYS A 75 11.13 -2.44 -4.56
CA LYS A 75 12.39 -1.68 -4.52
C LYS A 75 12.18 -0.43 -3.65
N PRO A 76 12.58 -0.48 -2.38
CA PRO A 76 12.47 0.66 -1.46
C PRO A 76 13.35 1.85 -1.85
N THR A 77 13.02 3.05 -1.37
CA THR A 77 13.76 4.29 -1.63
C THR A 77 15.21 4.20 -1.15
N MET A 78 15.41 3.72 0.08
CA MET A 78 16.68 3.77 0.80
C MET A 78 17.44 2.42 0.80
N ALA A 79 16.93 1.40 0.11
CA ALA A 79 17.63 0.14 -0.03
C ALA A 79 18.69 0.21 -1.12
N GLY A 80 19.82 -0.45 -0.91
CA GLY A 80 20.95 -0.43 -1.85
C GLY A 80 21.81 -1.69 -1.75
N GLY A 81 22.84 -1.77 -2.62
CA GLY A 81 23.75 -2.91 -2.70
C GLY A 81 23.04 -4.20 -3.09
N GLU A 82 23.50 -5.32 -2.53
CA GLU A 82 22.93 -6.65 -2.81
C GLU A 82 21.48 -6.79 -2.32
N GLN A 83 21.08 -5.99 -1.31
CA GLN A 83 19.73 -6.00 -0.73
C GLN A 83 18.83 -4.88 -1.25
N THR A 84 19.05 -4.42 -2.48
CA THR A 84 18.23 -3.37 -3.13
C THR A 84 16.76 -3.77 -3.26
N PHE A 85 16.48 -5.03 -3.56
CA PHE A 85 15.12 -5.53 -3.76
C PHE A 85 14.64 -6.32 -2.53
N ARG A 86 13.39 -6.07 -2.12
CA ARG A 86 12.75 -6.68 -0.96
C ARG A 86 11.54 -7.50 -1.41
N THR A 87 11.80 -8.62 -2.08
CA THR A 87 10.74 -9.45 -2.69
C THR A 87 10.04 -10.39 -1.72
N THR A 88 10.50 -10.43 -0.46
CA THR A 88 9.89 -11.20 0.63
C THR A 88 9.24 -10.28 1.66
N ARG A 89 8.26 -10.82 2.39
CA ARG A 89 7.55 -10.11 3.46
C ARG A 89 8.51 -9.69 4.59
N GLU A 90 9.45 -10.57 4.94
CA GLU A 90 10.48 -10.33 5.96
C GLU A 90 11.41 -9.18 5.55
N GLY A 91 11.85 -9.17 4.30
CA GLY A 91 12.68 -8.09 3.76
C GLY A 91 11.93 -6.75 3.70
N ALA A 92 10.62 -6.77 3.45
CA ALA A 92 9.79 -5.58 3.52
C ALA A 92 9.60 -5.08 4.96
N LEU A 93 9.36 -5.99 5.92
CA LEU A 93 9.26 -5.67 7.34
C LEU A 93 10.57 -5.05 7.86
N ALA A 94 11.72 -5.64 7.52
CA ALA A 94 13.03 -5.12 7.86
C ALA A 94 13.22 -3.68 7.36
N TYR A 95 12.83 -3.39 6.12
CA TYR A 95 12.89 -2.03 5.59
C TYR A 95 12.06 -1.03 6.40
N PHE A 96 10.84 -1.41 6.80
CA PHE A 96 9.95 -0.49 7.55
C PHE A 96 10.38 -0.25 8.99
N VAL A 97 10.87 -1.27 9.69
CA VAL A 97 11.14 -1.14 11.13
C VAL A 97 12.60 -1.34 11.53
N GLY A 98 13.46 -1.86 10.63
CA GLY A 98 14.85 -2.15 10.95
C GLY A 98 15.01 -3.17 12.07
N HIS A 99 16.09 -3.03 12.84
CA HIS A 99 16.36 -3.83 14.07
C HIS A 99 16.42 -5.34 13.80
N THR A 100 17.10 -5.73 12.72
CA THR A 100 17.33 -7.13 12.35
C THR A 100 18.75 -7.31 11.79
N ASP A 101 19.42 -8.39 12.18
CA ASP A 101 20.78 -8.72 11.74
C ASP A 101 20.80 -9.17 10.27
N GLU A 102 19.68 -9.66 9.74
CA GLU A 102 19.56 -10.10 8.35
C GLU A 102 19.65 -8.92 7.36
N TYR A 103 19.19 -7.73 7.78
CA TYR A 103 19.24 -6.51 6.99
C TYR A 103 19.94 -5.38 7.76
N PRO A 104 21.27 -5.48 7.99
CA PRO A 104 21.99 -4.56 8.87
C PRO A 104 22.04 -3.11 8.36
N GLY A 105 21.78 -2.89 7.05
CA GLY A 105 21.68 -1.57 6.45
C GLY A 105 20.35 -0.84 6.68
N ASP A 106 19.34 -1.54 7.20
CA ASP A 106 18.00 -0.97 7.39
C ASP A 106 17.88 -0.28 8.75
N SER A 107 17.73 1.03 8.73
CA SER A 107 17.47 1.83 9.94
C SER A 107 15.98 1.99 10.27
N GLY A 108 15.09 1.38 9.47
CA GLY A 108 13.64 1.46 9.63
C GLY A 108 13.06 2.74 9.01
N PHE A 109 12.66 2.67 7.75
CA PHE A 109 12.03 3.81 7.08
C PHE A 109 10.71 4.24 7.77
N GLY A 110 9.94 3.27 8.26
CA GLY A 110 8.65 3.52 8.92
C GLY A 110 8.76 4.22 10.27
N ILE A 111 9.90 4.14 10.95
CA ILE A 111 10.10 4.68 12.31
C ILE A 111 10.84 6.04 12.33
N LYS A 112 10.87 6.74 11.18
CA LYS A 112 11.58 8.04 11.04
C LYS A 112 10.76 9.25 11.50
N GLY A 113 9.70 9.04 12.30
CA GLY A 113 8.91 10.14 12.87
C GLY A 113 7.92 10.77 11.89
N TRP A 114 7.41 10.03 10.92
CA TRP A 114 6.47 10.55 9.94
C TRP A 114 5.17 11.05 10.58
N ARG A 115 4.66 12.19 10.09
CA ARG A 115 3.41 12.84 10.52
C ARG A 115 2.40 12.97 9.41
N SER A 116 2.86 13.08 8.16
CA SER A 116 1.99 13.21 6.99
C SER A 116 2.61 12.54 5.78
N VAL A 117 1.78 11.94 4.96
CA VAL A 117 2.14 11.37 3.67
C VAL A 117 1.10 11.82 2.65
N VAL A 118 1.54 12.50 1.60
CA VAL A 118 0.67 13.03 0.54
C VAL A 118 1.14 12.50 -0.80
N SER A 119 0.22 12.03 -1.62
CA SER A 119 0.50 11.57 -2.98
C SER A 119 -0.10 12.52 -4.03
N GLU A 120 0.65 12.76 -5.10
CA GLU A 120 0.26 13.54 -6.27
C GLU A 120 0.37 12.63 -7.50
N THR A 121 -0.77 12.35 -8.16
CA THR A 121 -0.82 11.46 -9.33
C THR A 121 -0.20 12.13 -10.55
N ALA A 122 0.76 11.48 -11.19
CA ALA A 122 1.20 11.82 -12.53
C ALA A 122 0.37 11.09 -13.59
N ALA A 123 0.18 9.76 -13.40
CA ALA A 123 -0.65 8.94 -14.27
C ALA A 123 -1.07 7.64 -13.57
N SER A 124 -2.15 7.03 -14.07
CA SER A 124 -2.59 5.68 -13.72
C SER A 124 -2.99 4.90 -14.97
N PHE A 125 -2.94 3.59 -14.89
CA PHE A 125 -3.43 2.64 -15.89
C PHE A 125 -4.23 1.57 -15.18
N VAL A 126 -5.43 1.27 -15.70
CA VAL A 126 -6.33 0.26 -15.13
C VAL A 126 -6.70 -0.74 -16.21
N ASP A 127 -6.66 -2.02 -15.88
CA ASP A 127 -7.13 -3.12 -16.71
C ASP A 127 -7.76 -4.20 -15.81
N GLY A 128 -9.08 -4.14 -15.69
CA GLY A 128 -9.86 -5.03 -14.85
C GLY A 128 -9.45 -4.96 -13.38
N ASP A 129 -8.94 -6.07 -12.85
CA ASP A 129 -8.51 -6.23 -11.47
C ASP A 129 -7.04 -5.86 -11.20
N VAL A 130 -6.35 -5.30 -12.20
CA VAL A 130 -4.96 -4.84 -12.11
C VAL A 130 -4.89 -3.34 -12.42
N ALA A 131 -4.12 -2.61 -11.63
CA ALA A 131 -3.84 -1.21 -11.91
C ALA A 131 -2.38 -0.85 -11.63
N MET A 132 -1.89 0.14 -12.35
CA MET A 132 -0.59 0.76 -12.13
C MET A 132 -0.76 2.26 -11.92
N TRP A 133 0.00 2.80 -10.98
CA TRP A 133 0.01 4.21 -10.67
C TRP A 133 1.44 4.72 -10.56
N MET A 134 1.69 5.96 -10.99
CA MET A 134 2.93 6.66 -10.73
C MET A 134 2.68 8.11 -10.35
N GLY A 135 3.58 8.65 -9.55
CA GLY A 135 3.52 10.04 -9.12
C GLY A 135 4.51 10.38 -8.01
N TRP A 136 4.30 11.53 -7.41
CA TRP A 136 5.08 12.00 -6.29
C TRP A 136 4.47 11.56 -4.97
N VAL A 137 5.33 11.22 -4.02
CA VAL A 137 4.91 11.05 -2.62
C VAL A 137 5.81 11.91 -1.73
N THR A 138 5.17 12.77 -0.95
CA THR A 138 5.82 13.68 -0.01
C THR A 138 5.56 13.21 1.41
N PHE A 139 6.63 13.02 2.17
CA PHE A 139 6.61 12.68 3.59
C PHE A 139 7.01 13.91 4.39
N ILE A 140 6.30 14.16 5.49
CA ILE A 140 6.64 15.20 6.46
C ILE A 140 6.86 14.53 7.80
N ASP A 141 8.04 14.73 8.38
CA ASP A 141 8.39 14.20 9.69
C ASP A 141 7.93 15.13 10.84
N LYS A 142 8.16 14.70 12.08
CA LYS A 142 7.79 15.41 13.30
C LYS A 142 8.47 16.78 13.48
N ASP A 143 9.61 16.97 12.85
CA ASP A 143 10.42 18.19 12.95
C ASP A 143 10.15 19.14 11.76
N GLY A 144 9.20 18.77 10.87
CA GLY A 144 8.84 19.51 9.68
C GLY A 144 9.77 19.24 8.48
N GLY A 145 10.66 18.25 8.59
CA GLY A 145 11.52 17.80 7.49
C GLY A 145 10.69 17.18 6.38
N ILE A 146 11.04 17.51 5.14
CA ILE A 146 10.30 17.05 3.95
C ILE A 146 11.18 16.11 3.15
N THR A 147 10.64 14.92 2.85
CA THR A 147 11.23 13.99 1.89
C THR A 147 10.24 13.77 0.75
N LYS A 148 10.64 14.10 -0.47
CA LYS A 148 9.85 13.87 -1.69
C LYS A 148 10.51 12.80 -2.54
N VAL A 149 9.72 11.83 -2.99
CA VAL A 149 10.18 10.70 -3.80
C VAL A 149 9.28 10.53 -5.02
N ASP A 150 9.83 9.97 -6.10
CA ASP A 150 9.02 9.36 -7.14
C ASP A 150 8.63 7.94 -6.74
N LYS A 151 7.39 7.55 -7.08
CA LYS A 151 6.88 6.22 -6.81
C LYS A 151 6.11 5.66 -7.99
N SER A 152 6.22 4.33 -8.13
CA SER A 152 5.31 3.53 -8.94
C SER A 152 4.74 2.42 -8.07
N TRP A 153 3.41 2.28 -8.10
CA TRP A 153 2.69 1.18 -7.45
C TRP A 153 1.92 0.37 -8.48
N GLY A 154 1.99 -0.94 -8.37
CA GLY A 154 1.11 -1.88 -9.03
C GLY A 154 0.18 -2.51 -8.00
N TYR A 155 -1.10 -2.59 -8.35
CA TYR A 155 -2.15 -3.15 -7.51
C TYR A 155 -2.82 -4.32 -8.22
N LYS A 156 -3.23 -5.30 -7.44
CA LYS A 156 -4.17 -6.33 -7.84
C LYS A 156 -5.34 -6.36 -6.86
N LYS A 157 -6.56 -6.41 -7.38
CA LYS A 157 -7.76 -6.62 -6.57
C LYS A 157 -7.84 -8.11 -6.23
N ASP A 158 -7.90 -8.45 -4.94
CA ASP A 158 -8.05 -9.83 -4.49
C ASP A 158 -9.52 -10.30 -4.57
N GLU A 159 -9.77 -11.56 -4.24
CA GLU A 159 -11.12 -12.15 -4.29
C GLU A 159 -12.11 -11.48 -3.32
N ALA A 160 -11.61 -10.82 -2.28
CA ALA A 160 -12.43 -10.04 -1.34
C ALA A 160 -12.69 -8.59 -1.83
N GLY A 161 -12.16 -8.21 -3.00
CA GLY A 161 -12.27 -6.87 -3.56
C GLY A 161 -11.29 -5.86 -2.98
N THR A 162 -10.28 -6.29 -2.24
CA THR A 162 -9.27 -5.42 -1.63
C THR A 162 -8.10 -5.21 -2.59
N LEU A 163 -7.64 -3.96 -2.73
CA LEU A 163 -6.44 -3.65 -3.51
C LEU A 163 -5.19 -4.04 -2.72
N ARG A 164 -4.40 -4.93 -3.31
CA ARG A 164 -3.14 -5.42 -2.75
C ARG A 164 -1.97 -4.91 -3.59
N ILE A 165 -0.97 -4.32 -2.95
CA ILE A 165 0.24 -3.85 -3.62
C ILE A 165 1.06 -5.07 -4.05
N VAL A 166 1.33 -5.19 -5.35
CA VAL A 166 2.16 -6.23 -5.95
C VAL A 166 3.43 -5.66 -6.57
N LEU A 167 3.48 -4.36 -6.81
CA LEU A 167 4.68 -3.62 -7.20
C LEU A 167 4.77 -2.34 -6.36
N HIS A 168 5.96 -2.08 -5.80
CA HIS A 168 6.28 -0.85 -5.07
C HIS A 168 7.70 -0.43 -5.40
N HIS A 169 7.84 0.49 -6.32
CA HIS A 169 9.12 1.10 -6.65
C HIS A 169 9.16 2.53 -6.11
N SER A 170 10.27 2.89 -5.47
CA SER A 170 10.48 4.25 -4.97
C SER A 170 11.94 4.68 -5.12
N SER A 171 12.16 5.91 -5.55
CA SER A 171 13.48 6.52 -5.72
C SER A 171 13.48 7.96 -5.21
N LEU A 172 14.67 8.44 -4.85
CA LEU A 172 14.87 9.89 -4.78
C LEU A 172 14.92 10.46 -6.19
N PRO A 173 14.39 11.68 -6.42
CA PRO A 173 14.48 12.33 -7.71
C PRO A 173 15.95 12.48 -8.15
N TYR A 174 16.22 12.21 -9.42
CA TYR A 174 17.52 12.48 -10.00
C TYR A 174 17.84 13.99 -9.90
N GLN A 175 19.02 14.29 -9.42
CA GLN A 175 19.55 15.67 -9.36
C GLN A 175 20.74 15.75 -10.32
N PRO A 176 20.65 16.50 -11.43
CA PRO A 176 21.79 16.74 -12.29
C PRO A 176 22.87 17.53 -11.53
N GLU A 177 24.14 17.21 -11.80
CA GLU A 177 25.31 17.94 -11.31
C GLU A 177 25.37 19.37 -11.91
#